data_827669f9ccac36cb8e40f56d80aa9994
#
_entry.id   827669f9ccac36cb8e40f56d80aa9994
#
_cell.length_a   1.000
_cell.length_b   1.000
_cell.length_c   1.000
_cell.angle_alpha   90.00
_cell.angle_beta   90.00
_cell.angle_gamma   90.00
#
_symmetry.space_group_name_H-M   'P 1'
#
loop_
_entity.id
_entity.type
_entity.pdbx_description
1 polymer ?
#
loop_
_entity_poly.entity_id
_entity_poly.type
_entity_poly.pdbx_seq_one_letter_code
_entity_poly.pdbx_strand_id
1 'polypeptide(L)'
;MIICITGYRPGKLPTAYGYDIHNKTWAALKRAFTDVSLFLWAQYDHRLTIYTGMALGVDQAFAEAAFDIRKQIPNVKVIAAIPCYNHEVKWPVASRELYHDILKQCDHSVYVTKTTFTSDCMDLRNQFMVDHSDVVIAVYDGKSGGTKNCIKYAQKKGKKIISINPSTLQICVCGDPWRLI
;
A
#
# COMPACT_ATOMS: atom_id res chain seq x y z
N MET A 1 -6.66 -3.09 14.31
CA MET A 1 -5.52 -2.43 13.67
C MET A 1 -5.89 -1.98 12.28
N ILE A 2 -5.60 -0.74 11.94
CA ILE A 2 -5.81 -0.20 10.58
C ILE A 2 -4.45 0.16 9.99
N ILE A 3 -4.12 -0.38 8.83
CA ILE A 3 -2.87 -0.08 8.13
C ILE A 3 -3.16 0.57 6.78
N CYS A 4 -2.28 1.43 6.30
CA CYS A 4 -2.31 1.87 4.92
C CYS A 4 -0.98 1.60 4.22
N ILE A 5 -1.05 1.47 2.90
CA ILE A 5 0.06 1.11 2.04
C ILE A 5 0.47 2.35 1.25
N THR A 6 1.78 2.56 1.13
CA THR A 6 2.34 3.50 0.18
C THR A 6 3.62 2.93 -0.43
N GLY A 7 3.87 3.21 -1.69
CA GLY A 7 5.09 2.71 -2.32
C GLY A 7 5.30 3.26 -3.72
N TYR A 8 6.38 2.82 -4.33
CA TYR A 8 6.76 3.27 -5.65
C TYR A 8 5.91 2.65 -6.75
N ARG A 9 5.72 3.42 -7.80
CA ARG A 9 5.29 2.89 -9.11
C ARG A 9 6.43 2.07 -9.73
N PRO A 10 6.13 1.12 -10.65
CA PRO A 10 7.14 0.24 -11.24
C PRO A 10 8.37 0.95 -11.78
N GLY A 11 8.21 2.11 -12.43
CA GLY A 11 9.33 2.87 -12.98
C GLY A 11 10.31 3.49 -11.96
N LYS A 12 9.99 3.44 -10.66
CA LYS A 12 10.89 3.88 -9.56
C LYS A 12 11.46 2.72 -8.75
N LEU A 13 10.96 1.52 -8.95
CA LEU A 13 11.50 0.31 -8.36
C LEU A 13 12.75 -0.17 -9.14
N PRO A 14 13.59 -1.03 -8.56
CA PRO A 14 14.60 -1.74 -9.32
C PRO A 14 14.01 -2.39 -10.59
N THR A 15 14.76 -2.40 -11.68
CA THR A 15 14.28 -2.86 -13.01
C THR A 15 13.72 -4.29 -13.00
N ALA A 16 14.21 -5.15 -12.11
CA ALA A 16 13.73 -6.51 -11.94
C ALA A 16 12.24 -6.62 -11.55
N TYR A 17 11.63 -5.55 -11.01
CA TYR A 17 10.19 -5.55 -10.70
C TYR A 17 9.32 -5.50 -11.95
N GLY A 18 9.65 -4.65 -12.93
CA GLY A 18 8.82 -4.48 -14.12
C GLY A 18 7.37 -4.07 -13.79
N TYR A 19 6.50 -4.17 -14.77
CA TYR A 19 5.06 -3.86 -14.63
C TYR A 19 4.20 -5.08 -14.29
N ASP A 20 4.70 -6.29 -14.52
CA ASP A 20 4.02 -7.53 -14.12
C ASP A 20 4.25 -7.82 -12.65
N ILE A 21 3.21 -7.59 -11.85
CA ILE A 21 3.26 -7.79 -10.39
C ILE A 21 3.19 -9.27 -9.97
N HIS A 22 3.15 -10.20 -10.92
CA HIS A 22 3.16 -11.64 -10.65
C HIS A 22 4.54 -12.27 -10.79
N ASN A 23 5.56 -11.52 -11.19
CA ASN A 23 6.92 -12.03 -11.30
C ASN A 23 7.56 -12.34 -9.93
N LYS A 24 8.69 -13.08 -9.94
CA LYS A 24 9.37 -13.56 -8.72
C LYS A 24 9.82 -12.43 -7.76
N THR A 25 10.20 -11.26 -8.30
CA THR A 25 10.65 -10.13 -7.50
C THR A 25 9.50 -9.54 -6.70
N TRP A 26 8.33 -9.39 -7.31
CA TRP A 26 7.12 -8.99 -6.61
C TRP A 26 6.67 -10.01 -5.58
N ALA A 27 6.81 -11.31 -5.85
CA ALA A 27 6.46 -12.37 -4.90
C ALA A 27 7.23 -12.23 -3.58
N ALA A 28 8.53 -11.91 -3.64
CA ALA A 28 9.34 -11.68 -2.45
C ALA A 28 8.88 -10.44 -1.66
N LEU A 29 8.56 -9.34 -2.36
CA LEU A 29 8.04 -8.13 -1.72
C LEU A 29 6.64 -8.35 -1.10
N LYS A 30 5.75 -9.06 -1.79
CA LYS A 30 4.43 -9.44 -1.26
C LYS A 30 4.56 -10.29 0.00
N ARG A 31 5.53 -11.22 0.04
CA ARG A 31 5.82 -12.02 1.25
C ARG A 31 6.22 -11.15 2.43
N ALA A 32 7.17 -10.22 2.23
CA ALA A 32 7.57 -9.29 3.29
C ALA A 32 6.39 -8.47 3.84
N PHE A 33 5.48 -8.03 2.98
CA PHE A 33 4.24 -7.37 3.38
C PHE A 33 3.31 -8.31 4.16
N THR A 34 3.18 -9.56 3.71
CA THR A 34 2.36 -10.57 4.38
C THR A 34 2.88 -10.84 5.79
N ASP A 35 4.19 -11.03 5.96
CA ASP A 35 4.81 -11.28 7.26
C ASP A 35 4.56 -10.14 8.24
N VAL A 36 4.73 -8.89 7.80
CA VAL A 36 4.40 -7.69 8.60
C VAL A 36 2.92 -7.64 8.96
N SER A 37 2.04 -7.92 8.01
CA SER A 37 0.59 -7.85 8.22
C SER A 37 0.10 -8.93 9.19
N LEU A 38 0.60 -10.15 9.08
CA LEU A 38 0.29 -11.25 10.00
C LEU A 38 0.82 -10.96 11.42
N PHE A 39 2.03 -10.41 11.53
CA PHE A 39 2.57 -9.97 12.83
C PHE A 39 1.66 -8.91 13.47
N LEU A 40 1.26 -7.88 12.72
CA LEU A 40 0.36 -6.85 13.23
C LEU A 40 -1.01 -7.42 13.61
N TRP A 41 -1.58 -8.32 12.80
CA TRP A 41 -2.84 -8.97 13.10
C TRP A 41 -2.77 -9.76 14.42
N ALA A 42 -1.70 -10.52 14.63
CA ALA A 42 -1.51 -11.33 15.85
C ALA A 42 -1.35 -10.47 17.11
N GLN A 43 -0.79 -9.25 17.00
CA GLN A 43 -0.55 -8.35 18.11
C GLN A 43 -1.78 -7.51 18.50
N TYR A 44 -2.79 -7.35 17.61
CA TYR A 44 -3.87 -6.39 17.77
C TYR A 44 -5.25 -7.00 17.48
N ASP A 45 -5.84 -7.65 18.50
CA ASP A 45 -7.22 -8.17 18.55
C ASP A 45 -7.65 -9.06 17.36
N HIS A 46 -6.70 -9.60 16.60
CA HIS A 46 -6.98 -10.44 15.45
C HIS A 46 -7.95 -9.80 14.42
N ARG A 47 -7.83 -8.47 14.25
CA ARG A 47 -8.60 -7.68 13.27
C ARG A 47 -7.65 -6.78 12.49
N LEU A 48 -7.77 -6.80 11.16
CA LEU A 48 -6.92 -6.00 10.29
C LEU A 48 -7.76 -5.32 9.21
N THR A 49 -7.64 -4.00 9.09
CA THR A 49 -8.18 -3.26 7.95
C THR A 49 -7.02 -2.67 7.16
N ILE A 50 -7.00 -2.88 5.86
CA ILE A 50 -5.92 -2.51 4.96
C ILE A 50 -6.44 -1.50 3.95
N TYR A 51 -5.93 -0.27 3.98
CA TYR A 51 -6.17 0.73 2.94
C TYR A 51 -5.14 0.59 1.83
N THR A 52 -5.60 0.43 0.60
CA THR A 52 -4.77 0.53 -0.61
C THR A 52 -5.13 1.78 -1.39
N GLY A 53 -4.12 2.50 -1.87
CA GLY A 53 -4.33 3.69 -2.70
C GLY A 53 -4.57 3.38 -4.17
N MET A 54 -4.58 2.12 -4.55
CA MET A 54 -4.91 1.64 -5.90
C MET A 54 -3.99 2.18 -7.01
N ALA A 55 -2.81 2.71 -6.68
CA ALA A 55 -1.82 3.13 -7.67
C ALA A 55 -1.11 1.92 -8.29
N LEU A 56 -0.57 2.10 -9.51
CA LEU A 56 0.25 1.09 -10.16
C LEU A 56 1.42 0.66 -9.28
N GLY A 57 1.69 -0.63 -9.24
CA GLY A 57 2.84 -1.22 -8.58
C GLY A 57 2.53 -1.64 -7.15
N VAL A 58 3.15 -1.02 -6.15
CA VAL A 58 3.09 -1.48 -4.74
C VAL A 58 1.66 -1.56 -4.22
N ASP A 59 0.82 -0.56 -4.48
CA ASP A 59 -0.54 -0.51 -3.97
C ASP A 59 -1.38 -1.70 -4.49
N GLN A 60 -1.26 -2.04 -5.78
CA GLN A 60 -1.94 -3.17 -6.40
C GLN A 60 -1.37 -4.52 -5.92
N ALA A 61 -0.04 -4.65 -5.88
CA ALA A 61 0.62 -5.87 -5.44
C ALA A 61 0.27 -6.21 -3.99
N PHE A 62 0.18 -5.20 -3.12
CA PHE A 62 -0.16 -5.42 -1.72
C PHE A 62 -1.66 -5.64 -1.50
N ALA A 63 -2.51 -5.07 -2.36
CA ALA A 63 -3.93 -5.41 -2.35
C ALA A 63 -4.16 -6.90 -2.63
N GLU A 64 -3.48 -7.47 -3.64
CA GLU A 64 -3.54 -8.92 -3.91
C GLU A 64 -3.02 -9.75 -2.73
N ALA A 65 -1.88 -9.36 -2.16
CA ALA A 65 -1.34 -10.04 -0.98
C ALA A 65 -2.31 -9.96 0.22
N ALA A 66 -3.03 -8.84 0.38
CA ALA A 66 -4.07 -8.70 1.41
C ALA A 66 -5.27 -9.64 1.17
N PHE A 67 -5.65 -9.88 -0.09
CA PHE A 67 -6.67 -10.87 -0.40
C PHE A 67 -6.21 -12.30 -0.06
N ASP A 68 -4.94 -12.62 -0.28
CA ASP A 68 -4.38 -13.92 0.10
C ASP A 68 -4.29 -14.08 1.63
N ILE A 69 -3.95 -13.04 2.36
CA ILE A 69 -4.02 -13.01 3.82
C ILE A 69 -5.46 -13.27 4.29
N ARG A 70 -6.45 -12.60 3.70
CA ARG A 70 -7.88 -12.75 4.04
C ARG A 70 -8.40 -14.19 3.88
N LYS A 71 -7.83 -14.96 2.95
CA LYS A 71 -8.16 -16.39 2.78
C LYS A 71 -7.62 -17.28 3.90
N GLN A 72 -6.57 -16.83 4.58
CA GLN A 72 -5.84 -17.61 5.60
C GLN A 72 -6.26 -17.29 7.02
N ILE A 73 -6.63 -16.04 7.29
CA ILE A 73 -7.00 -15.56 8.64
C ILE A 73 -8.30 -14.76 8.59
N PRO A 74 -9.12 -14.82 9.68
CA PRO A 74 -10.39 -14.10 9.74
C PRO A 74 -10.20 -12.59 9.99
N ASN A 75 -11.29 -11.85 9.79
CA ASN A 75 -11.41 -10.43 10.14
C ASN A 75 -10.38 -9.51 9.45
N VAL A 76 -10.04 -9.80 8.20
CA VAL A 76 -9.24 -8.92 7.34
C VAL A 76 -10.17 -8.23 6.34
N LYS A 77 -10.11 -6.90 6.30
CA LYS A 77 -10.85 -6.05 5.33
C LYS A 77 -9.87 -5.29 4.46
N VAL A 78 -10.18 -5.16 3.19
CA VAL A 78 -9.41 -4.36 2.22
C VAL A 78 -10.27 -3.24 1.69
N ILE A 79 -9.81 -2.00 1.85
CA ILE A 79 -10.52 -0.80 1.44
C ILE A 79 -9.71 -0.07 0.37
N ALA A 80 -10.33 0.20 -0.77
CA ALA A 80 -9.74 0.98 -1.84
C ALA A 80 -9.97 2.48 -1.59
N ALA A 81 -8.89 3.26 -1.40
CA ALA A 81 -8.91 4.72 -1.39
C ALA A 81 -8.57 5.23 -2.78
N ILE A 82 -9.57 5.68 -3.51
CA ILE A 82 -9.44 6.10 -4.91
C ILE A 82 -9.24 7.62 -4.93
N PRO A 83 -8.17 8.14 -5.57
CA PRO A 83 -7.86 9.58 -5.52
C PRO A 83 -8.94 10.44 -6.18
N CYS A 84 -9.41 10.07 -7.35
CA CYS A 84 -10.35 10.82 -8.17
C CYS A 84 -10.97 9.92 -9.25
N TYR A 85 -11.99 10.41 -9.95
CA TYR A 85 -12.58 9.66 -11.06
C TYR A 85 -11.59 9.50 -12.22
N ASN A 86 -11.61 8.33 -12.86
CA ASN A 86 -10.85 8.01 -14.07
C ASN A 86 -9.33 8.22 -13.96
N HIS A 87 -8.76 8.09 -12.76
CA HIS A 87 -7.31 8.28 -12.55
C HIS A 87 -6.46 7.21 -13.26
N GLU A 88 -7.05 6.07 -13.61
CA GLU A 88 -6.42 4.92 -14.26
C GLU A 88 -6.50 4.98 -15.79
N VAL A 89 -7.26 5.90 -16.37
CA VAL A 89 -7.60 5.89 -17.81
C VAL A 89 -6.37 5.89 -18.74
N LYS A 90 -5.27 6.50 -18.31
CA LYS A 90 -4.01 6.58 -19.07
C LYS A 90 -3.08 5.38 -18.84
N TRP A 91 -3.49 4.39 -18.07
CA TRP A 91 -2.65 3.22 -17.80
C TRP A 91 -2.73 2.20 -18.93
N PRO A 92 -1.72 1.31 -19.05
CA PRO A 92 -1.80 0.17 -19.97
C PRO A 92 -3.05 -0.67 -19.72
N VAL A 93 -3.61 -1.28 -20.77
CA VAL A 93 -4.86 -2.07 -20.71
C VAL A 93 -4.80 -3.11 -19.60
N ALA A 94 -3.78 -3.95 -19.59
CA ALA A 94 -3.61 -4.98 -18.55
C ALA A 94 -3.58 -4.42 -17.13
N SER A 95 -2.99 -3.24 -16.93
CA SER A 95 -2.97 -2.58 -15.62
C SER A 95 -4.33 -2.03 -15.20
N ARG A 96 -5.16 -1.62 -16.15
CA ARG A 96 -6.54 -1.19 -15.89
C ARG A 96 -7.44 -2.38 -15.56
N GLU A 97 -7.28 -3.48 -16.28
CA GLU A 97 -8.00 -4.73 -16.01
C GLU A 97 -7.70 -5.21 -14.59
N LEU A 98 -6.42 -5.30 -14.24
CA LEU A 98 -5.99 -5.65 -12.89
C LEU A 98 -6.57 -4.70 -11.82
N TYR A 99 -6.56 -3.38 -12.08
CA TYR A 99 -7.17 -2.40 -11.19
C TYR A 99 -8.65 -2.69 -10.93
N HIS A 100 -9.42 -2.95 -11.97
CA HIS A 100 -10.84 -3.26 -11.84
C HIS A 100 -11.08 -4.60 -11.14
N ASP A 101 -10.24 -5.59 -11.36
CA ASP A 101 -10.35 -6.90 -10.70
C ASP A 101 -10.00 -6.83 -9.20
N ILE A 102 -9.01 -6.01 -8.84
CA ILE A 102 -8.70 -5.69 -7.45
C ILE A 102 -9.88 -4.94 -6.80
N LEU A 103 -10.43 -3.95 -7.49
CA LEU A 103 -11.52 -3.14 -6.96
C LEU A 103 -12.77 -3.97 -6.66
N LYS A 104 -13.12 -4.94 -7.51
CA LYS A 104 -14.24 -5.87 -7.28
C LYS A 104 -14.07 -6.73 -6.02
N GLN A 105 -12.83 -7.00 -5.61
CA GLN A 105 -12.51 -7.83 -4.46
C GLN A 105 -12.39 -7.03 -3.15
N CYS A 106 -12.30 -5.70 -3.22
CA CYS A 106 -12.28 -4.85 -2.05
C CYS A 106 -13.62 -4.87 -1.31
N ASP A 107 -13.58 -4.82 0.03
CA ASP A 107 -14.80 -4.79 0.85
C ASP A 107 -15.53 -3.45 0.71
N HIS A 108 -14.77 -2.37 0.51
CA HIS A 108 -15.29 -1.02 0.27
C HIS A 108 -14.38 -0.22 -0.65
N SER A 109 -14.94 0.80 -1.29
CA SER A 109 -14.19 1.82 -2.03
C SER A 109 -14.62 3.22 -1.62
N VAL A 110 -13.65 4.12 -1.48
CA VAL A 110 -13.86 5.53 -1.13
C VAL A 110 -13.20 6.41 -2.18
N TYR A 111 -13.98 7.23 -2.86
CA TYR A 111 -13.45 8.31 -3.70
C TYR A 111 -13.09 9.51 -2.81
N VAL A 112 -11.79 9.78 -2.66
CA VAL A 112 -11.29 10.83 -1.76
C VAL A 112 -11.62 12.21 -2.29
N THR A 113 -11.47 12.40 -3.60
CA THR A 113 -12.01 13.58 -4.27
C THR A 113 -13.12 13.15 -5.23
N LYS A 114 -14.21 13.93 -5.29
CA LYS A 114 -15.33 13.68 -6.19
C LYS A 114 -15.18 14.46 -7.50
N THR A 115 -13.95 14.53 -8.01
CA THR A 115 -13.60 15.28 -9.22
C THR A 115 -12.82 14.36 -10.18
N THR A 116 -12.58 14.82 -11.39
CA THR A 116 -11.57 14.25 -12.29
C THR A 116 -10.16 14.58 -11.77
N PHE A 117 -9.13 14.08 -12.44
CA PHE A 117 -7.74 14.26 -12.04
C PHE A 117 -7.36 15.72 -11.81
N THR A 118 -6.81 16.01 -10.62
CA THR A 118 -6.17 17.26 -10.23
C THR A 118 -4.72 16.98 -9.79
N SER A 119 -3.87 18.00 -9.77
CA SER A 119 -2.44 17.85 -9.43
C SER A 119 -2.20 17.33 -8.00
N ASP A 120 -3.14 17.57 -7.10
CA ASP A 120 -3.09 17.26 -5.67
C ASP A 120 -3.89 16.02 -5.26
N CYS A 121 -4.74 15.46 -6.15
CA CYS A 121 -5.64 14.37 -5.80
C CYS A 121 -4.91 13.14 -5.22
N MET A 122 -3.69 12.85 -5.68
CA MET A 122 -2.87 11.75 -5.16
C MET A 122 -2.35 12.04 -3.74
N ASP A 123 -1.97 13.28 -3.47
CA ASP A 123 -1.50 13.68 -2.15
C ASP A 123 -2.67 13.73 -1.15
N LEU A 124 -3.83 14.21 -1.56
CA LEU A 124 -5.06 14.19 -0.75
C LEU A 124 -5.45 12.75 -0.39
N ARG A 125 -5.38 11.81 -1.35
CA ARG A 125 -5.62 10.40 -1.10
C ARG A 125 -4.62 9.83 -0.11
N ASN A 126 -3.33 10.14 -0.24
CA ASN A 126 -2.30 9.67 0.69
C ASN A 126 -2.56 10.20 2.11
N GLN A 127 -2.91 11.48 2.25
CA GLN A 127 -3.27 12.09 3.54
C GLN A 127 -4.50 11.41 4.14
N PHE A 128 -5.54 11.18 3.34
CA PHE A 128 -6.74 10.46 3.77
C PHE A 128 -6.39 9.08 4.35
N MET A 129 -5.58 8.29 3.64
CA MET A 129 -5.17 6.97 4.13
C MET A 129 -4.37 7.03 5.43
N VAL A 130 -3.43 7.97 5.54
CA VAL A 130 -2.63 8.18 6.76
C VAL A 130 -3.51 8.60 7.93
N ASP A 131 -4.44 9.54 7.72
CA ASP A 131 -5.33 10.01 8.79
C ASP A 131 -6.23 8.91 9.34
N HIS A 132 -6.64 7.94 8.49
CA HIS A 132 -7.52 6.83 8.85
C HIS A 132 -6.78 5.53 9.23
N SER A 133 -5.46 5.56 9.41
CA SER A 133 -4.68 4.38 9.76
C SER A 133 -3.85 4.56 11.03
N ASP A 134 -3.52 3.45 11.68
CA ASP A 134 -2.65 3.40 12.85
C ASP A 134 -1.18 3.25 12.43
N VAL A 135 -0.95 2.48 11.36
CA VAL A 135 0.38 2.14 10.82
C VAL A 135 0.43 2.40 9.33
N VAL A 136 1.54 2.95 8.86
CA VAL A 136 1.86 3.11 7.43
C VAL A 136 2.92 2.09 7.05
N ILE A 137 2.62 1.20 6.10
CA ILE A 137 3.61 0.32 5.48
C ILE A 137 4.09 0.97 4.20
N ALA A 138 5.39 1.26 4.12
CA ALA A 138 5.98 2.00 3.02
C ALA A 138 7.04 1.18 2.30
N VAL A 139 6.90 0.97 0.99
CA VAL A 139 8.01 0.46 0.16
C VAL A 139 8.87 1.63 -0.27
N TYR A 140 10.05 1.76 0.37
CA TYR A 140 10.84 2.98 0.29
C TYR A 140 12.35 2.73 0.46
N ASP A 141 13.17 3.39 -0.37
CA ASP A 141 14.64 3.32 -0.36
C ASP A 141 15.32 4.70 -0.28
N GLY A 142 14.56 5.75 0.09
CA GLY A 142 15.10 7.11 0.24
C GLY A 142 14.82 8.07 -0.92
N LYS A 143 14.35 7.61 -2.06
CA LYS A 143 14.11 8.45 -3.25
C LYS A 143 12.98 9.46 -3.05
N SER A 144 13.10 10.64 -3.67
CA SER A 144 12.09 11.69 -3.62
C SER A 144 10.81 11.31 -4.39
N GLY A 145 9.66 11.87 -3.98
CA GLY A 145 8.35 11.69 -4.65
C GLY A 145 7.21 11.43 -3.68
N GLY A 146 6.06 11.04 -4.21
CA GLY A 146 4.81 10.87 -3.46
C GLY A 146 4.95 9.95 -2.23
N THR A 147 5.70 8.85 -2.32
CA THR A 147 5.98 7.96 -1.18
C THR A 147 6.71 8.70 -0.05
N LYS A 148 7.73 9.50 -0.37
CA LYS A 148 8.44 10.33 0.62
C LYS A 148 7.53 11.37 1.26
N ASN A 149 6.66 11.99 0.47
CA ASN A 149 5.69 12.98 0.97
C ASN A 149 4.69 12.32 1.92
N CYS A 150 4.19 11.13 1.56
CA CYS A 150 3.30 10.33 2.41
C CYS A 150 3.98 9.97 3.75
N ILE A 151 5.23 9.51 3.72
CA ILE A 151 6.03 9.20 4.93
C ILE A 151 6.20 10.45 5.81
N LYS A 152 6.57 11.59 5.22
CA LYS A 152 6.71 12.85 5.97
C LYS A 152 5.40 13.28 6.62
N TYR A 153 4.28 13.13 5.92
CA TYR A 153 2.96 13.41 6.46
C TYR A 153 2.62 12.47 7.62
N ALA A 154 2.89 11.18 7.47
CA ALA A 154 2.69 10.19 8.53
C ALA A 154 3.53 10.50 9.77
N GLN A 155 4.81 10.90 9.60
CA GLN A 155 5.68 11.36 10.69
C GLN A 155 5.09 12.58 11.42
N LYS A 156 4.63 13.59 10.65
CA LYS A 156 3.97 14.78 11.22
C LYS A 156 2.71 14.43 12.03
N LYS A 157 2.00 13.36 11.64
CA LYS A 157 0.81 12.86 12.34
C LYS A 157 1.12 11.88 13.48
N GLY A 158 2.40 11.62 13.76
CA GLY A 158 2.81 10.67 14.82
C GLY A 158 2.45 9.22 14.53
N LYS A 159 2.26 8.84 13.26
CA LYS A 159 1.91 7.47 12.88
C LYS A 159 3.11 6.56 12.95
N LYS A 160 2.91 5.29 13.32
CA LYS A 160 3.93 4.26 13.20
C LYS A 160 4.22 3.99 11.70
N ILE A 161 5.48 3.85 11.35
CA ILE A 161 5.89 3.62 9.96
C ILE A 161 6.78 2.38 9.91
N ILE A 162 6.38 1.43 9.09
CA ILE A 162 7.17 0.24 8.77
C ILE A 162 7.61 0.39 7.32
N SER A 163 8.90 0.51 7.10
CA SER A 163 9.45 0.60 5.74
C SER A 163 10.04 -0.74 5.30
N ILE A 164 9.79 -1.09 4.06
CA ILE A 164 10.37 -2.25 3.38
C ILE A 164 11.25 -1.72 2.25
N ASN A 165 12.54 -2.02 2.29
CA ASN A 165 13.44 -1.62 1.22
C ASN A 165 13.21 -2.52 -0.01
N PRO A 166 12.89 -1.97 -1.19
CA PRO A 166 12.57 -2.79 -2.37
C PRO A 166 13.75 -3.58 -2.94
N SER A 167 14.99 -3.20 -2.62
CA SER A 167 16.19 -3.87 -3.13
C SER A 167 16.68 -4.98 -2.21
N THR A 168 16.61 -4.77 -0.89
CA THR A 168 17.17 -5.69 0.12
C THR A 168 16.09 -6.46 0.87
N LEU A 169 14.83 -6.06 0.74
CA LEU A 169 13.67 -6.54 1.52
C LEU A 169 13.81 -6.34 3.03
N GLN A 170 14.80 -5.54 3.45
CA GLN A 170 15.00 -5.21 4.85
C GLN A 170 13.79 -4.42 5.36
N ILE A 171 13.26 -4.84 6.50
CA ILE A 171 12.15 -4.20 7.19
C ILE A 171 12.71 -3.33 8.31
N CYS A 172 12.33 -2.06 8.34
CA CYS A 172 12.71 -1.10 9.38
C CYS A 172 11.45 -0.48 9.99
N VAL A 173 11.41 -0.37 11.30
CA VAL A 173 10.35 0.34 12.03
C VAL A 173 10.87 1.71 12.42
N CYS A 174 10.27 2.78 11.91
CA CYS A 174 10.61 4.15 12.27
C CYS A 174 9.72 4.63 13.41
N GLY A 175 10.33 5.03 14.56
CA GLY A 175 9.60 5.72 15.63
C GLY A 175 9.48 5.00 16.97
N ASP A 176 10.02 3.78 17.12
CA ASP A 176 10.14 3.11 18.42
C ASP A 176 11.07 1.88 18.31
N PRO A 177 11.83 1.49 19.37
CA PRO A 177 12.77 0.38 19.31
C PRO A 177 12.05 -0.99 19.37
N TRP A 178 11.13 -1.25 18.46
CA TRP A 178 10.67 -2.60 18.22
C TRP A 178 11.75 -3.32 17.40
N ARG A 179 12.72 -3.90 18.08
CA ARG A 179 13.53 -4.95 17.47
C ARG A 179 12.58 -6.08 17.07
N LEU A 180 12.38 -6.23 15.77
CA LEU A 180 11.93 -7.51 15.23
C LEU A 180 13.04 -8.50 15.55
N ILE A 181 12.78 -9.41 16.48
CA ILE A 181 13.61 -10.56 16.80
C ILE A 181 13.48 -11.56 15.67
#